data_b7821f2bc02a33c2d1377e0b21b4391d
#
_entry.id   b7821f2bc02a33c2d1377e0b21b4391d
#
_cell.length_a   1.000
_cell.length_b   1.000
_cell.length_c   1.000
_cell.angle_alpha   90.00
_cell.angle_beta   90.00
_cell.angle_gamma   90.00
#
_symmetry.space_group_name_H-M   'P 1'
#
loop_
_entity.id
_entity.type
_entity.pdbx_description
1 polymer ?
#
loop_
_entity_poly.entity_id
_entity_poly.type
_entity_poly.pdbx_seq_one_letter_code
_entity_poly.pdbx_strand_id
1 'polypeptide(L)'
;MTKVKSSEITPESLYLNRRKFMVGVGGIILSTAGFPGCDNYKTTYEPSKGGVLPDDKLTSYKDITTYNNFYQFSLDKEDVISAAKDFKTSPWKLEIGGLTKKSLSIDVDDLTKIYDQEERIYRFRCVEGWSMVIPWLGLPLARLLKEVEPLPEAKYVQFMTLHSPSRMPNQKSRSFPWPYIEGLRIDEAMHDLTFLSTGLYGKKLMPQNGAPIRLVVPWKYGFKSIKSIVRILLVEHMPAS
;
A
#
# COMPACT_ATOMS: atom_id res chain seq x y z
N MET A 1 -3.05 11.75 36.28
CA MET A 1 -2.78 12.44 35.00
C MET A 1 -1.33 12.82 34.97
N THR A 2 -0.51 12.14 34.21
CA THR A 2 0.92 12.46 34.03
C THR A 2 1.02 13.72 33.15
N LYS A 3 1.62 14.79 33.69
CA LYS A 3 1.90 16.02 32.92
C LYS A 3 2.95 15.71 31.85
N VAL A 4 2.58 15.92 30.56
CA VAL A 4 3.53 15.86 29.44
C VAL A 4 4.59 16.93 29.64
N LYS A 5 5.87 16.58 29.51
CA LYS A 5 6.96 17.55 29.64
C LYS A 5 6.97 18.48 28.44
N SER A 6 7.25 19.77 28.64
CA SER A 6 7.28 20.75 27.55
C SER A 6 8.29 20.45 26.44
N SER A 7 9.33 19.64 26.71
CA SER A 7 10.26 19.10 25.69
C SER A 7 9.66 18.04 24.77
N GLU A 8 8.49 17.49 25.12
CA GLU A 8 7.75 16.49 24.32
C GLU A 8 6.66 17.13 23.45
N ILE A 9 6.46 18.46 23.59
CA ILE A 9 5.49 19.23 22.82
C ILE A 9 6.23 19.90 21.66
N THR A 10 5.83 19.60 20.43
CA THR A 10 6.38 20.27 19.24
C THR A 10 6.08 21.78 19.33
N PRO A 11 7.10 22.67 19.30
CA PRO A 11 6.90 24.11 19.33
C PRO A 11 5.94 24.56 18.23
N GLU A 12 5.03 25.48 18.54
CA GLU A 12 4.03 26.02 17.59
C GLU A 12 4.69 26.60 16.33
N SER A 13 5.85 27.21 16.46
CA SER A 13 6.64 27.74 15.33
C SER A 13 7.08 26.67 14.34
N LEU A 14 7.36 25.45 14.80
CA LEU A 14 7.66 24.30 13.91
C LEU A 14 6.39 23.73 13.27
N TYR A 15 5.27 23.79 13.99
CA TYR A 15 3.98 23.35 13.44
C TYR A 15 3.48 24.29 12.34
N LEU A 16 3.58 25.60 12.53
CA LEU A 16 3.14 26.63 11.58
C LEU A 16 4.07 26.80 10.38
N ASN A 17 5.36 26.46 10.51
CA ASN A 17 6.35 26.58 9.42
C ASN A 17 6.42 25.37 8.49
N ARG A 18 5.56 24.38 8.59
CA ARG A 18 5.50 23.23 7.68
C ARG A 18 5.47 23.61 6.20
N ARG A 19 4.81 24.72 5.85
CA ARG A 19 4.79 25.25 4.47
C ARG A 19 6.13 25.82 4.01
N LYS A 20 6.91 26.45 4.88
CA LYS A 20 8.24 27.03 4.53
C LYS A 20 9.33 25.96 4.46
N PHE A 21 9.23 24.91 5.27
CA PHE A 21 10.16 23.78 5.27
C PHE A 21 10.11 22.99 3.95
N MET A 22 8.94 22.91 3.32
CA MET A 22 8.75 22.20 2.04
C MET A 22 9.33 22.94 0.83
N VAL A 23 9.66 24.24 0.96
CA VAL A 23 10.19 25.08 -0.14
C VAL A 23 11.72 25.25 -0.08
N GLY A 24 12.35 24.90 1.05
CA GLY A 24 13.75 25.28 1.35
C GLY A 24 14.82 24.24 1.05
N VAL A 25 14.52 23.01 0.65
CA VAL A 25 15.52 21.95 0.43
C VAL A 25 15.57 21.52 -1.04
N GLY A 26 15.83 22.49 -1.90
CA GLY A 26 16.34 22.29 -3.24
C GLY A 26 17.86 22.47 -3.23
N GLY A 27 18.61 21.41 -3.24
CA GLY A 27 20.04 21.43 -3.54
C GLY A 27 20.98 21.07 -2.39
N ILE A 28 21.54 19.89 -2.44
CA ILE A 28 23.00 19.63 -2.35
C ILE A 28 23.26 18.20 -2.85
N ILE A 29 24.14 18.14 -3.82
CA ILE A 29 24.75 16.98 -4.46
C ILE A 29 25.91 16.48 -3.60
N LEU A 30 26.22 15.19 -3.72
CA LEU A 30 27.52 14.52 -3.58
C LEU A 30 27.48 13.32 -2.65
N SER A 31 28.17 12.28 -2.86
CA SER A 31 29.13 11.72 -3.80
C SER A 31 29.36 10.26 -3.46
N THR A 32 29.70 9.53 -4.47
CA THR A 32 30.19 8.17 -4.60
C THR A 32 31.04 7.63 -3.43
N ALA A 33 30.66 6.45 -2.91
CA ALA A 33 31.59 5.42 -2.49
C ALA A 33 30.96 4.06 -2.82
N GLY A 34 31.63 3.31 -3.71
CA GLY A 34 31.13 2.09 -4.28
C GLY A 34 31.10 0.92 -3.30
N PHE A 35 30.05 0.11 -3.40
CA PHE A 35 30.00 -1.26 -2.94
C PHE A 35 29.79 -2.16 -4.16
N PRO A 36 30.58 -3.22 -4.35
CA PRO A 36 30.41 -4.14 -5.48
C PRO A 36 29.31 -5.15 -5.18
N GLY A 37 28.39 -5.29 -6.12
CA GLY A 37 27.51 -6.44 -6.22
C GLY A 37 26.04 -6.19 -5.96
N CYS A 38 25.38 -5.44 -6.83
CA CYS A 38 23.95 -5.58 -7.12
C CYS A 38 23.73 -5.13 -8.56
N ASP A 39 23.05 -5.95 -9.33
CA ASP A 39 22.75 -5.74 -10.73
C ASP A 39 22.18 -4.36 -11.03
N ASN A 40 22.58 -3.80 -12.17
CA ASN A 40 22.24 -2.48 -12.68
C ASN A 40 20.72 -2.25 -12.79
N TYR A 41 20.10 -1.80 -11.71
CA TYR A 41 18.80 -1.15 -11.75
C TYR A 41 19.05 0.38 -11.67
N LYS A 42 18.96 1.05 -12.83
CA LYS A 42 18.96 2.52 -12.87
C LYS A 42 17.63 3.01 -12.29
N THR A 43 17.54 3.17 -10.98
CA THR A 43 16.50 3.97 -10.35
C THR A 43 16.84 5.45 -10.55
N THR A 44 16.11 6.12 -11.42
CA THR A 44 16.03 7.58 -11.38
C THR A 44 15.22 7.94 -10.14
N TYR A 45 15.90 8.22 -9.03
CA TYR A 45 15.29 8.65 -7.78
C TYR A 45 14.80 10.08 -7.96
N GLU A 46 13.51 10.25 -8.20
CA GLU A 46 12.80 11.49 -7.94
C GLU A 46 12.44 11.49 -6.44
N PRO A 47 12.77 12.57 -5.67
CA PRO A 47 12.41 12.61 -4.25
C PRO A 47 10.90 12.44 -4.11
N SER A 48 10.52 11.37 -3.43
CA SER A 48 9.14 10.87 -3.36
C SER A 48 8.19 11.95 -2.85
N LYS A 49 7.05 12.10 -3.51
CA LYS A 49 5.88 12.89 -3.04
C LYS A 49 5.32 12.36 -1.70
N GLY A 50 5.97 11.39 -1.06
CA GLY A 50 5.43 10.52 -0.03
C GLY A 50 5.77 10.83 1.44
N GLY A 51 6.30 12.00 1.77
CA GLY A 51 6.48 12.39 3.18
C GLY A 51 7.58 11.64 3.93
N VAL A 52 8.59 11.13 3.24
CA VAL A 52 9.82 10.56 3.81
C VAL A 52 10.76 11.71 4.19
N LEU A 53 11.32 11.67 5.39
CA LEU A 53 12.33 12.64 5.82
C LEU A 53 13.72 12.23 5.31
N PRO A 54 14.66 13.19 5.14
CA PRO A 54 16.02 12.90 4.67
C PRO A 54 16.77 11.84 5.50
N ASP A 55 16.47 11.75 6.80
CA ASP A 55 17.11 10.81 7.74
C ASP A 55 16.37 9.46 7.86
N ASP A 56 15.28 9.26 7.13
CA ASP A 56 14.54 8.00 7.19
C ASP A 56 15.34 6.85 6.56
N LYS A 57 15.63 5.85 7.37
CA LYS A 57 16.23 4.60 6.89
C LYS A 57 15.14 3.65 6.40
N LEU A 58 15.35 3.08 5.23
CA LEU A 58 14.50 2.01 4.72
C LEU A 58 14.52 0.84 5.71
N THR A 59 13.35 0.29 5.99
CA THR A 59 13.24 -0.95 6.76
C THR A 59 13.87 -2.10 5.97
N SER A 60 14.56 -3.02 6.63
CA SER A 60 15.23 -4.10 5.90
C SER A 60 14.22 -4.95 5.10
N TYR A 61 14.63 -5.41 3.92
CA TYR A 61 13.81 -6.31 3.11
C TYR A 61 13.44 -7.57 3.90
N LYS A 62 14.37 -8.09 4.71
CA LYS A 62 14.14 -9.25 5.57
C LYS A 62 12.98 -9.00 6.53
N ASP A 63 12.99 -7.89 7.27
CA ASP A 63 11.95 -7.59 8.26
C ASP A 63 10.57 -7.43 7.59
N ILE A 64 10.51 -6.75 6.44
CA ILE A 64 9.27 -6.59 5.68
C ILE A 64 8.70 -7.91 5.16
N THR A 65 9.55 -8.89 4.87
CA THR A 65 9.11 -10.15 4.25
C THR A 65 8.94 -11.30 5.23
N THR A 66 9.42 -11.19 6.48
CA THR A 66 9.39 -12.27 7.47
C THR A 66 8.43 -12.05 8.63
N TYR A 67 7.89 -10.84 8.79
CA TYR A 67 6.97 -10.50 9.88
C TYR A 67 5.77 -9.73 9.33
N ASN A 68 4.62 -10.39 9.22
CA ASN A 68 3.49 -9.87 8.47
C ASN A 68 2.15 -10.09 9.17
N ASN A 69 1.30 -9.06 9.21
CA ASN A 69 -0.12 -9.21 9.51
C ASN A 69 -0.88 -9.58 8.23
N PHE A 70 -1.27 -10.84 8.09
CA PHE A 70 -2.13 -11.28 6.99
C PHE A 70 -3.04 -12.42 7.46
N TYR A 71 -4.10 -12.07 8.16
CA TYR A 71 -4.98 -12.96 8.90
C TYR A 71 -5.66 -14.04 8.05
N GLN A 72 -5.74 -13.85 6.74
CA GLN A 72 -6.21 -14.86 5.81
C GLN A 72 -5.31 -16.11 5.79
N PHE A 73 -4.03 -15.97 6.17
CA PHE A 73 -3.08 -17.08 6.26
C PHE A 73 -2.86 -17.54 7.70
N SER A 74 -2.52 -16.62 8.61
CA SER A 74 -2.28 -16.91 10.02
C SER A 74 -2.52 -15.68 10.90
N LEU A 75 -2.84 -15.88 12.16
CA LEU A 75 -2.86 -14.82 13.20
C LEU A 75 -1.45 -14.56 13.74
N ASP A 76 -0.58 -15.56 13.70
CA ASP A 76 0.83 -15.40 14.01
C ASP A 76 1.58 -14.76 12.85
N LYS A 77 2.36 -13.71 13.16
CA LYS A 77 3.01 -12.88 12.15
C LYS A 77 4.21 -13.55 11.50
N GLU A 78 4.88 -14.45 12.20
CA GLU A 78 6.03 -15.21 11.71
C GLU A 78 5.57 -16.39 10.85
N ASP A 79 4.41 -16.97 11.16
CA ASP A 79 3.85 -18.11 10.44
C ASP A 79 3.25 -17.73 9.06
N VAL A 80 2.92 -16.47 8.83
CA VAL A 80 2.33 -16.03 7.56
C VAL A 80 3.19 -16.44 6.36
N ILE A 81 4.51 -16.34 6.47
CA ILE A 81 5.42 -16.68 5.37
C ILE A 81 5.33 -18.17 5.00
N SER A 82 5.30 -19.05 6.01
CA SER A 82 5.18 -20.51 5.81
C SER A 82 3.81 -20.89 5.26
N ALA A 83 2.75 -20.30 5.79
CA ALA A 83 1.37 -20.54 5.37
C ALA A 83 1.07 -20.02 3.96
N ALA A 84 1.77 -18.98 3.50
CA ALA A 84 1.59 -18.38 2.20
C ALA A 84 2.53 -18.89 1.10
N LYS A 85 3.49 -19.78 1.42
CA LYS A 85 4.58 -20.19 0.50
C LYS A 85 4.10 -20.76 -0.84
N ASP A 86 2.99 -21.49 -0.83
CA ASP A 86 2.43 -22.16 -2.02
C ASP A 86 1.28 -21.35 -2.66
N PHE A 87 1.08 -20.12 -2.21
CA PHE A 87 0.02 -19.24 -2.71
C PHE A 87 0.32 -18.75 -4.12
N LYS A 88 -0.47 -19.22 -5.09
CA LYS A 88 -0.33 -18.83 -6.50
C LYS A 88 -0.92 -17.45 -6.72
N THR A 89 -0.12 -16.56 -7.31
CA THR A 89 -0.45 -15.15 -7.57
C THR A 89 -0.65 -14.84 -9.05
N SER A 90 -0.52 -15.82 -9.92
CA SER A 90 -0.79 -15.75 -11.36
C SER A 90 -1.43 -17.07 -11.83
N PRO A 91 -2.42 -17.04 -12.76
CA PRO A 91 -3.10 -15.84 -13.25
C PRO A 91 -3.95 -15.18 -12.14
N TRP A 92 -4.11 -13.84 -12.22
CA TRP A 92 -4.88 -13.09 -11.21
C TRP A 92 -5.68 -11.97 -11.84
N LYS A 93 -7.00 -12.10 -11.79
CA LYS A 93 -7.92 -11.11 -12.32
C LYS A 93 -8.29 -10.06 -11.26
N LEU A 94 -8.17 -8.79 -11.64
CA LEU A 94 -8.67 -7.65 -10.90
C LEU A 94 -9.90 -7.10 -11.61
N GLU A 95 -11.03 -7.00 -10.90
CA GLU A 95 -12.27 -6.41 -11.38
C GLU A 95 -12.48 -5.03 -10.77
N ILE A 96 -12.79 -4.02 -11.58
CA ILE A 96 -13.13 -2.66 -11.15
C ILE A 96 -14.47 -2.28 -11.77
N GLY A 97 -15.43 -1.82 -10.94
CA GLY A 97 -16.76 -1.48 -11.41
C GLY A 97 -17.67 -0.91 -10.32
N GLY A 98 -18.94 -1.23 -10.34
CA GLY A 98 -19.96 -0.67 -9.44
C GLY A 98 -20.60 0.58 -10.04
N LEU A 99 -20.69 1.68 -9.30
CA LEU A 99 -21.21 2.97 -9.79
C LEU A 99 -20.21 3.66 -10.72
N THR A 100 -20.06 3.09 -11.91
CA THR A 100 -19.13 3.54 -12.96
C THR A 100 -19.82 3.47 -14.32
N LYS A 101 -19.38 4.27 -15.30
CA LYS A 101 -19.87 4.17 -16.68
C LYS A 101 -19.27 2.98 -17.41
N LYS A 102 -18.06 2.59 -17.06
CA LYS A 102 -17.31 1.46 -17.64
C LYS A 102 -16.86 0.52 -16.54
N SER A 103 -16.74 -0.75 -16.83
CA SER A 103 -16.08 -1.72 -15.96
C SER A 103 -14.74 -2.13 -16.57
N LEU A 104 -13.77 -2.42 -15.71
CA LEU A 104 -12.46 -2.95 -16.10
C LEU A 104 -12.30 -4.34 -15.49
N SER A 105 -11.87 -5.30 -16.30
CA SER A 105 -11.47 -6.63 -15.84
C SER A 105 -10.13 -6.95 -16.49
N ILE A 106 -9.07 -6.98 -15.70
CA ILE A 106 -7.69 -7.07 -16.18
C ILE A 106 -6.91 -8.12 -15.40
N ASP A 107 -6.04 -8.85 -16.07
CA ASP A 107 -5.03 -9.67 -15.38
C ASP A 107 -3.93 -8.76 -14.82
N VAL A 108 -3.48 -9.03 -13.59
CA VAL A 108 -2.47 -8.17 -12.94
C VAL A 108 -1.12 -8.21 -13.67
N ASP A 109 -0.77 -9.33 -14.32
CA ASP A 109 0.45 -9.38 -15.14
C ASP A 109 0.33 -8.50 -16.41
N ASP A 110 -0.89 -8.33 -16.95
CA ASP A 110 -1.13 -7.41 -18.07
C ASP A 110 -1.23 -5.96 -17.58
N LEU A 111 -1.84 -5.72 -16.42
CA LEU A 111 -1.86 -4.39 -15.80
C LEU A 111 -0.44 -3.82 -15.67
N THR A 112 0.53 -4.63 -15.24
CA THR A 112 1.92 -4.18 -15.09
C THR A 112 2.66 -3.91 -16.41
N LYS A 113 2.14 -4.39 -17.53
CA LYS A 113 2.65 -4.11 -18.89
C LYS A 113 2.02 -2.86 -19.51
N ILE A 114 0.70 -2.66 -19.24
CA ILE A 114 -0.09 -1.59 -19.84
C ILE A 114 0.14 -0.25 -19.12
N TYR A 115 0.28 -0.28 -17.80
CA TYR A 115 0.45 0.92 -16.99
C TYR A 115 1.89 1.04 -16.49
N ASP A 116 2.51 2.20 -16.75
CA ASP A 116 3.83 2.51 -16.21
C ASP A 116 3.81 2.41 -14.69
N GLN A 117 4.75 1.66 -14.17
CA GLN A 117 4.98 1.49 -12.74
C GLN A 117 5.94 2.58 -12.25
N GLU A 118 5.68 3.13 -11.08
CA GLU A 118 6.58 4.05 -10.39
C GLU A 118 6.95 3.53 -9.02
N GLU A 119 8.13 3.88 -8.52
CA GLU A 119 8.52 3.58 -7.14
C GLU A 119 8.18 4.76 -6.25
N ARG A 120 7.55 4.47 -5.09
CA ARG A 120 7.24 5.47 -4.07
C ARG A 120 7.69 4.97 -2.70
N ILE A 121 8.45 5.78 -2.00
CA ILE A 121 8.89 5.47 -0.64
C ILE A 121 7.89 6.08 0.34
N TYR A 122 7.25 5.23 1.13
CA TYR A 122 6.26 5.67 2.12
C TYR A 122 6.63 5.22 3.53
N ARG A 123 6.41 6.12 4.49
CA ARG A 123 6.22 5.72 5.88
C ARG A 123 4.91 4.96 6.00
N PHE A 124 4.94 3.84 6.69
CA PHE A 124 3.81 2.95 6.84
C PHE A 124 3.65 2.56 8.30
N ARG A 125 2.45 2.71 8.86
CA ARG A 125 2.17 2.48 10.28
C ARG A 125 1.16 1.38 10.47
N CYS A 126 1.51 0.36 11.27
CA CYS A 126 0.56 -0.63 11.73
C CYS A 126 -0.21 -0.09 12.96
N VAL A 127 -1.47 -0.50 13.11
CA VAL A 127 -2.28 -0.22 14.30
C VAL A 127 -1.66 -0.83 15.57
N GLU A 128 -0.87 -1.88 15.44
CA GLU A 128 -0.11 -2.50 16.53
C GLU A 128 1.12 -1.69 16.97
N GLY A 129 1.30 -0.47 16.46
CA GLY A 129 2.31 0.48 16.93
C GLY A 129 3.66 0.45 16.22
N TRP A 130 3.93 -0.52 15.38
CA TRP A 130 5.18 -0.59 14.60
C TRP A 130 5.10 0.19 13.29
N SER A 131 6.24 0.70 12.86
CA SER A 131 6.37 1.56 11.69
C SER A 131 7.46 1.04 10.75
N MET A 132 7.29 1.33 9.47
CA MET A 132 8.18 0.90 8.40
C MET A 132 8.36 2.04 7.40
N VAL A 133 9.48 2.03 6.70
CA VAL A 133 9.73 2.88 5.53
C VAL A 133 9.99 1.94 4.36
N ILE A 134 9.09 1.92 3.40
CA ILE A 134 9.06 0.90 2.34
C ILE A 134 9.04 1.55 0.97
N PRO A 135 9.94 1.19 0.04
CA PRO A 135 9.84 1.53 -1.37
C PRO A 135 8.85 0.58 -2.05
N TRP A 136 7.68 1.11 -2.38
CA TRP A 136 6.61 0.42 -3.09
C TRP A 136 6.73 0.63 -4.59
N LEU A 137 6.55 -0.41 -5.39
CA LEU A 137 6.45 -0.35 -6.84
C LEU A 137 4.99 -0.55 -7.25
N GLY A 138 4.48 0.31 -8.15
CA GLY A 138 3.08 0.23 -8.60
C GLY A 138 2.60 1.49 -9.29
N LEU A 139 1.33 1.83 -9.10
CA LEU A 139 0.69 3.00 -9.74
C LEU A 139 -0.35 3.65 -8.83
N PRO A 140 -0.62 4.98 -9.00
CA PRO A 140 -1.71 5.64 -8.29
C PRO A 140 -3.06 5.00 -8.63
N LEU A 141 -3.86 4.68 -7.60
CA LEU A 141 -5.20 4.12 -7.79
C LEU A 141 -6.08 5.00 -8.68
N ALA A 142 -5.95 6.32 -8.56
CA ALA A 142 -6.71 7.30 -9.31
C ALA A 142 -6.61 7.11 -10.84
N ARG A 143 -5.51 6.52 -11.37
CA ARG A 143 -5.38 6.25 -12.80
C ARG A 143 -6.46 5.26 -13.28
N LEU A 144 -6.63 4.15 -12.56
CA LEU A 144 -7.65 3.14 -12.90
C LEU A 144 -9.07 3.64 -12.62
N LEU A 145 -9.27 4.39 -11.52
CA LEU A 145 -10.60 4.92 -11.20
C LEU A 145 -11.08 5.96 -12.25
N LYS A 146 -10.18 6.78 -12.79
CA LYS A 146 -10.55 7.73 -13.87
C LYS A 146 -10.96 7.00 -15.15
N GLU A 147 -10.36 5.87 -15.45
CA GLU A 147 -10.64 5.10 -16.66
C GLU A 147 -12.04 4.47 -16.63
N VAL A 148 -12.52 4.05 -15.47
CA VAL A 148 -13.85 3.48 -15.31
C VAL A 148 -14.96 4.54 -15.21
N GLU A 149 -14.61 5.81 -15.19
CA GLU A 149 -15.53 6.96 -15.18
C GLU A 149 -16.58 6.86 -14.05
N PRO A 150 -16.22 7.21 -12.80
CA PRO A 150 -17.13 7.17 -11.66
C PRO A 150 -18.41 7.97 -11.90
N LEU A 151 -19.56 7.42 -11.51
CA LEU A 151 -20.82 8.14 -11.50
C LEU A 151 -20.88 9.14 -10.32
N PRO A 152 -21.69 10.19 -10.39
CA PRO A 152 -21.82 11.20 -9.31
C PRO A 152 -22.27 10.62 -7.96
N GLU A 153 -23.00 9.51 -7.99
CA GLU A 153 -23.48 8.81 -6.79
C GLU A 153 -22.40 8.00 -6.07
N ALA A 154 -21.25 7.77 -6.73
CA ALA A 154 -20.13 7.05 -6.15
C ALA A 154 -19.45 7.89 -5.06
N LYS A 155 -19.70 7.58 -3.80
CA LYS A 155 -19.14 8.28 -2.62
C LYS A 155 -17.99 7.54 -1.97
N TYR A 156 -17.93 6.23 -2.17
CA TYR A 156 -16.92 5.34 -1.57
C TYR A 156 -16.39 4.36 -2.60
N VAL A 157 -15.18 3.86 -2.30
CA VAL A 157 -14.54 2.78 -3.03
C VAL A 157 -14.34 1.61 -2.06
N GLN A 158 -14.94 0.48 -2.38
CA GLN A 158 -14.83 -0.78 -1.64
C GLN A 158 -13.78 -1.68 -2.29
N PHE A 159 -12.92 -2.25 -1.48
CA PHE A 159 -11.91 -3.23 -1.88
C PHE A 159 -12.22 -4.57 -1.25
N MET A 160 -11.99 -5.64 -1.98
CA MET A 160 -12.23 -7.00 -1.52
C MET A 160 -11.01 -7.88 -1.76
N THR A 161 -10.55 -8.55 -0.70
CA THR A 161 -9.53 -9.60 -0.78
C THR A 161 -10.12 -10.87 -1.37
N LEU A 162 -9.28 -11.70 -2.00
CA LEU A 162 -9.65 -13.05 -2.42
C LEU A 162 -10.27 -13.83 -1.25
N HIS A 163 -11.45 -14.43 -1.49
CA HIS A 163 -12.03 -15.43 -0.59
C HIS A 163 -11.83 -16.81 -1.18
N SER A 164 -10.90 -17.57 -0.65
CA SER A 164 -10.59 -18.94 -1.06
C SER A 164 -9.96 -19.72 0.11
N PRO A 165 -10.78 -20.36 0.95
CA PRO A 165 -10.30 -21.12 2.12
C PRO A 165 -9.33 -22.27 1.81
N SER A 166 -9.30 -22.72 0.55
CA SER A 166 -8.33 -23.71 0.09
C SER A 166 -6.95 -23.12 -0.18
N ARG A 167 -6.89 -21.83 -0.54
CA ARG A 167 -5.64 -21.10 -0.85
C ARG A 167 -5.17 -20.22 0.32
N MET A 168 -6.10 -19.80 1.18
CA MET A 168 -5.89 -18.95 2.35
C MET A 168 -6.48 -19.67 3.58
N PRO A 169 -5.70 -20.52 4.25
CA PRO A 169 -6.23 -21.54 5.17
C PRO A 169 -6.98 -20.99 6.38
N ASN A 170 -6.62 -19.81 6.89
CA ASN A 170 -7.29 -19.22 8.04
C ASN A 170 -8.69 -18.65 7.71
N GLN A 171 -9.05 -18.54 6.44
CA GLN A 171 -10.42 -18.20 6.02
C GLN A 171 -11.44 -19.33 6.32
N LYS A 172 -11.00 -20.48 6.81
CA LYS A 172 -11.88 -21.51 7.39
C LYS A 172 -12.40 -21.11 8.77
N SER A 173 -11.71 -20.21 9.46
CA SER A 173 -12.13 -19.70 10.77
C SER A 173 -13.41 -18.87 10.65
N ARG A 174 -14.35 -19.10 11.57
CA ARG A 174 -15.59 -18.34 11.70
C ARG A 174 -15.44 -17.09 12.59
N SER A 175 -14.24 -16.85 13.13
CA SER A 175 -13.95 -15.72 14.02
C SER A 175 -13.88 -14.37 13.31
N PHE A 176 -13.81 -14.39 11.97
CA PHE A 176 -13.74 -13.19 11.15
C PHE A 176 -14.80 -13.22 10.04
N PRO A 177 -15.38 -12.08 9.69
CA PRO A 177 -16.24 -11.97 8.51
C PRO A 177 -15.37 -12.03 7.24
N TRP A 178 -15.54 -13.10 6.46
CA TRP A 178 -14.90 -13.25 5.15
C TRP A 178 -15.88 -12.99 4.01
N PRO A 179 -15.44 -12.43 2.86
CA PRO A 179 -14.09 -11.93 2.56
C PRO A 179 -13.74 -10.69 3.35
N TYR A 180 -12.44 -10.44 3.54
CA TYR A 180 -11.99 -9.18 4.13
C TYR A 180 -12.27 -8.02 3.15
N ILE A 181 -12.92 -6.99 3.66
CA ILE A 181 -13.36 -5.82 2.91
C ILE A 181 -12.79 -4.57 3.58
N GLU A 182 -12.38 -3.61 2.77
CA GLU A 182 -12.00 -2.28 3.20
C GLU A 182 -12.64 -1.21 2.33
N GLY A 183 -12.81 -0.01 2.89
CA GLY A 183 -13.40 1.13 2.21
C GLY A 183 -12.57 2.39 2.36
N LEU A 184 -12.56 3.18 1.30
CA LEU A 184 -12.10 4.57 1.29
C LEU A 184 -13.22 5.47 0.79
N ARG A 185 -13.25 6.73 1.22
CA ARG A 185 -14.05 7.75 0.55
C ARG A 185 -13.49 7.96 -0.85
N ILE A 186 -14.34 8.44 -1.77
CA ILE A 186 -13.90 8.65 -3.16
C ILE A 186 -12.75 9.66 -3.28
N ASP A 187 -12.73 10.72 -2.48
CA ASP A 187 -11.66 11.71 -2.44
C ASP A 187 -10.34 11.11 -1.90
N GLU A 188 -10.41 10.22 -0.92
CA GLU A 188 -9.24 9.46 -0.42
C GLU A 188 -8.72 8.48 -1.47
N ALA A 189 -9.60 7.79 -2.17
CA ALA A 189 -9.24 6.85 -3.24
C ALA A 189 -8.64 7.56 -4.46
N MET A 190 -9.10 8.77 -4.77
CA MET A 190 -8.60 9.62 -5.85
C MET A 190 -7.36 10.43 -5.48
N HIS A 191 -6.95 10.39 -4.22
CA HIS A 191 -5.77 11.12 -3.77
C HIS A 191 -4.49 10.54 -4.38
N ASP A 192 -3.56 11.41 -4.80
CA ASP A 192 -2.32 10.98 -5.48
C ASP A 192 -1.47 9.98 -4.65
N LEU A 193 -1.50 10.09 -3.32
CA LEU A 193 -0.77 9.18 -2.45
C LEU A 193 -1.44 7.81 -2.28
N THR A 194 -2.71 7.62 -2.70
CA THR A 194 -3.35 6.30 -2.68
C THR A 194 -2.82 5.46 -3.83
N PHE A 195 -2.20 4.35 -3.49
CA PHE A 195 -1.35 3.61 -4.40
C PHE A 195 -1.73 2.13 -4.48
N LEU A 196 -1.78 1.58 -5.68
CA LEU A 196 -1.86 0.14 -5.91
C LEU A 196 -0.46 -0.38 -6.14
N SER A 197 0.04 -1.16 -5.19
CA SER A 197 1.36 -1.75 -5.27
C SER A 197 1.31 -3.17 -5.83
N THR A 198 2.20 -3.45 -6.77
CA THR A 198 2.48 -4.76 -7.37
C THR A 198 3.86 -5.27 -6.99
N GLY A 199 4.67 -4.41 -6.34
CA GLY A 199 6.03 -4.73 -5.94
C GLY A 199 6.52 -3.91 -4.75
N LEU A 200 7.69 -4.28 -4.26
CA LEU A 200 8.45 -3.56 -3.24
C LEU A 200 9.95 -3.85 -3.42
N TYR A 201 10.79 -2.84 -3.11
CA TYR A 201 12.26 -2.95 -3.31
C TYR A 201 12.65 -3.39 -4.73
N GLY A 202 11.96 -2.87 -5.77
CA GLY A 202 12.19 -3.22 -7.17
C GLY A 202 11.82 -4.65 -7.57
N LYS A 203 11.15 -5.43 -6.69
CA LYS A 203 10.76 -6.84 -6.93
C LYS A 203 9.25 -6.98 -6.89
N LYS A 204 8.70 -8.00 -7.56
CA LYS A 204 7.28 -8.36 -7.41
C LYS A 204 6.94 -8.63 -5.94
N LEU A 205 5.70 -8.30 -5.53
CA LEU A 205 5.21 -8.63 -4.20
C LEU A 205 5.32 -10.13 -3.91
N MET A 206 5.72 -10.45 -2.68
CA MET A 206 5.63 -11.80 -2.17
C MET A 206 4.22 -12.10 -1.61
N PRO A 207 3.78 -13.36 -1.57
CA PRO A 207 2.47 -13.74 -1.04
C PRO A 207 2.13 -13.10 0.31
N GLN A 208 3.04 -13.18 1.30
CA GLN A 208 2.87 -12.60 2.64
C GLN A 208 2.77 -11.07 2.64
N ASN A 209 3.28 -10.40 1.62
CA ASN A 209 3.18 -8.95 1.46
C ASN A 209 1.92 -8.49 0.73
N GLY A 210 1.05 -9.42 0.30
CA GLY A 210 -0.23 -9.14 -0.34
C GLY A 210 -0.22 -9.23 -1.86
N ALA A 211 0.65 -10.07 -2.41
CA ALA A 211 0.70 -10.35 -3.86
C ALA A 211 -0.65 -10.82 -4.41
N PRO A 212 -0.88 -10.61 -5.73
CA PRO A 212 -0.03 -9.89 -6.69
C PRO A 212 -0.23 -8.39 -6.66
N ILE A 213 -1.30 -7.89 -6.00
CA ILE A 213 -1.67 -6.49 -5.94
C ILE A 213 -2.30 -6.14 -4.60
N ARG A 214 -1.87 -5.02 -4.02
CA ARG A 214 -2.38 -4.51 -2.76
C ARG A 214 -2.58 -3.00 -2.78
N LEU A 215 -3.40 -2.51 -1.86
CA LEU A 215 -3.52 -1.08 -1.58
C LEU A 215 -2.41 -0.61 -0.62
N VAL A 216 -1.97 0.63 -0.80
CA VAL A 216 -1.11 1.37 0.13
C VAL A 216 -1.67 2.76 0.33
N VAL A 217 -2.01 3.10 1.59
CA VAL A 217 -2.57 4.40 2.00
C VAL A 217 -1.72 4.92 3.15
N PRO A 218 -0.67 5.74 2.88
CA PRO A 218 0.38 6.04 3.85
C PRO A 218 -0.08 6.86 5.06
N TRP A 219 -1.18 7.61 4.96
CA TRP A 219 -1.73 8.41 6.09
C TRP A 219 -2.75 7.65 6.95
N LYS A 220 -3.04 6.38 6.61
CA LYS A 220 -3.93 5.51 7.38
C LYS A 220 -3.15 4.36 7.99
N TYR A 221 -3.70 3.74 9.02
CA TYR A 221 -3.14 2.51 9.57
C TYR A 221 -3.14 1.38 8.53
N GLY A 222 -2.15 0.50 8.65
CA GLY A 222 -1.87 -0.56 7.68
C GLY A 222 -3.01 -1.51 7.35
N PHE A 223 -3.99 -1.70 8.26
CA PHE A 223 -5.16 -2.54 7.96
C PHE A 223 -6.02 -1.98 6.81
N LYS A 224 -6.06 -0.64 6.63
CA LYS A 224 -6.73 -0.02 5.48
C LYS A 224 -6.05 -0.32 4.13
N SER A 225 -4.82 -0.77 4.17
CA SER A 225 -4.01 -1.13 2.99
C SER A 225 -4.20 -2.61 2.64
N ILE A 226 -5.41 -2.95 2.23
CA ILE A 226 -5.89 -4.31 1.94
C ILE A 226 -5.00 -5.04 0.91
N LYS A 227 -4.84 -6.35 1.11
CA LYS A 227 -3.92 -7.24 0.39
C LYS A 227 -4.65 -8.19 -0.55
N SER A 228 -3.95 -8.64 -1.62
CA SER A 228 -4.44 -9.65 -2.57
C SER A 228 -5.85 -9.33 -3.09
N ILE A 229 -5.98 -8.12 -3.63
CA ILE A 229 -7.26 -7.56 -4.09
C ILE A 229 -7.72 -8.29 -5.35
N VAL A 230 -8.99 -8.69 -5.36
CA VAL A 230 -9.67 -9.26 -6.54
C VAL A 230 -10.73 -8.31 -7.10
N ARG A 231 -11.28 -7.41 -6.26
CA ARG A 231 -12.37 -6.53 -6.69
C ARG A 231 -12.27 -5.15 -6.05
N ILE A 232 -12.54 -4.12 -6.86
CA ILE A 232 -12.66 -2.72 -6.46
C ILE A 232 -14.03 -2.24 -6.97
N LEU A 233 -14.92 -1.84 -6.06
CA LEU A 233 -16.27 -1.39 -6.40
C LEU A 233 -16.50 0.04 -5.93
N LEU A 234 -17.01 0.87 -6.82
CA LEU A 234 -17.49 2.19 -6.46
C LEU A 234 -18.93 2.06 -5.98
N VAL A 235 -19.21 2.61 -4.78
CA VAL A 235 -20.49 2.42 -4.09
C VAL A 235 -20.98 3.73 -3.47
N GLU A 236 -22.29 3.82 -3.24
CA GLU A 236 -22.90 5.02 -2.63
C GLU A 236 -22.71 5.06 -1.12
N HIS A 237 -22.80 3.90 -0.47
CA HIS A 237 -22.76 3.79 0.98
C HIS A 237 -21.40 3.30 1.47
N MET A 238 -21.03 3.74 2.70
CA MET A 238 -19.78 3.32 3.32
C MET A 238 -19.77 1.78 3.50
N PRO A 239 -18.76 1.08 2.93
CA PRO A 239 -18.62 -0.35 3.14
C PRO A 239 -18.43 -0.68 4.62
N ALA A 240 -19.04 -1.78 5.07
CA ALA A 240 -18.73 -2.36 6.35
C ALA A 240 -17.30 -2.95 6.31
N SER A 241 -16.44 -2.54 7.24
CA SER A 241 -15.06 -2.98 7.36
C SER A 241 -14.72 -3.32 8.82
#